data_1af5151535656da9259a9f07ab336839
#
_entry.id   1af5151535656da9259a9f07ab336839
#
_cell.length_a   1.000
_cell.length_b   1.000
_cell.length_c   1.000
_cell.angle_alpha   90.00
_cell.angle_beta   90.00
_cell.angle_gamma   90.00
#
_symmetry.space_group_name_H-M   'P 1'
#
loop_
_entity.id
_entity.type
_entity.pdbx_description
1 polymer ?
#
loop_
_entity_poly.entity_id
_entity_poly.type
_entity_poly.pdbx_seq_one_letter_code
_entity_poly.pdbx_strand_id
1 'polypeptide(L)'
;MALHCSAMERRADEVEREVDERYRGAWMEKHVGDEFDNETVLSRAGEHWILPELDNLPADAAMVSKLLEAIAAGDGAWPVADSVAARQRFRVASYHYRRRIQLLEGDSLLGTILLGTSPGFRKIYSRNESQGDIYSIPFNAHDAPGDSGAWLDRQLLQVRAPL
;
A
#
# COMPACT_ATOMS: atom_id res chain seq x y z
N MET A 1 -5.72 -15.96 -29.10
CA MET A 1 -5.05 -15.85 -27.79
C MET A 1 -4.36 -14.51 -27.53
N ALA A 2 -3.99 -13.75 -28.56
CA ALA A 2 -3.36 -12.42 -28.41
C ALA A 2 -4.30 -11.29 -27.92
N LEU A 3 -5.62 -11.44 -28.06
CA LEU A 3 -6.61 -10.42 -27.68
C LEU A 3 -6.86 -10.32 -26.14
N HIS A 4 -6.52 -11.35 -25.40
CA HIS A 4 -6.75 -11.37 -23.94
C HIS A 4 -5.65 -10.62 -23.18
N CYS A 5 -4.40 -10.69 -23.61
CA CYS A 5 -3.28 -9.94 -23.02
C CYS A 5 -3.44 -8.43 -23.21
N SER A 6 -3.81 -7.97 -24.40
CA SER A 6 -3.93 -6.54 -24.69
C SER A 6 -5.14 -5.86 -23.99
N ALA A 7 -6.15 -6.63 -23.57
CA ALA A 7 -7.26 -6.13 -22.76
C ALA A 7 -6.88 -5.99 -21.27
N MET A 8 -6.02 -6.89 -20.76
CA MET A 8 -5.50 -6.81 -19.40
C MET A 8 -4.48 -5.68 -19.25
N GLU A 9 -3.60 -5.49 -20.22
CA GLU A 9 -2.64 -4.37 -20.24
C GLU A 9 -3.36 -3.01 -20.31
N ARG A 10 -4.36 -2.87 -21.17
CA ARG A 10 -5.18 -1.65 -21.25
C ARG A 10 -5.96 -1.36 -19.97
N ARG A 11 -6.40 -2.40 -19.26
CA ARG A 11 -7.11 -2.24 -18.00
C ARG A 11 -6.16 -1.87 -16.84
N ALA A 12 -4.95 -2.38 -16.85
CA ALA A 12 -3.89 -1.98 -15.91
C ALA A 12 -3.49 -0.52 -16.13
N ASP A 13 -3.25 -0.10 -17.37
CA ASP A 13 -2.93 1.29 -17.74
C ASP A 13 -4.09 2.25 -17.43
N GLU A 14 -5.33 1.80 -17.57
CA GLU A 14 -6.53 2.60 -17.29
C GLU A 14 -6.75 2.75 -15.78
N VAL A 15 -6.52 1.71 -15.00
CA VAL A 15 -6.55 1.73 -13.54
C VAL A 15 -5.41 2.58 -12.98
N GLU A 16 -4.19 2.44 -13.50
CA GLU A 16 -3.04 3.24 -13.10
C GLU A 16 -3.28 4.73 -13.40
N ARG A 17 -3.86 5.04 -14.56
CA ARG A 17 -4.22 6.41 -14.93
C ARG A 17 -5.39 6.94 -14.10
N GLU A 18 -6.41 6.15 -13.81
CA GLU A 18 -7.55 6.53 -12.96
C GLU A 18 -7.09 6.76 -11.51
N VAL A 19 -6.19 5.92 -11.00
CA VAL A 19 -5.54 6.12 -9.70
C VAL A 19 -4.70 7.38 -9.73
N ASP A 20 -3.90 7.63 -10.75
CA ASP A 20 -3.05 8.80 -10.88
C ASP A 20 -3.86 10.10 -11.08
N GLU A 21 -4.93 10.09 -11.88
CA GLU A 21 -5.83 11.23 -12.05
C GLU A 21 -6.65 11.56 -10.80
N ARG A 22 -7.13 10.52 -10.10
CA ARG A 22 -7.90 10.66 -8.86
C ARG A 22 -7.05 11.21 -7.71
N TYR A 23 -5.74 10.95 -7.75
CA TYR A 23 -4.81 11.31 -6.68
C TYR A 23 -3.89 12.49 -6.99
N ARG A 24 -3.94 13.06 -8.19
CA ARG A 24 -3.04 14.15 -8.63
C ARG A 24 -3.23 15.49 -7.93
N GLY A 25 -4.29 15.72 -7.22
CA GLY A 25 -4.58 17.03 -6.62
C GLY A 25 -4.87 17.03 -5.13
N ALA A 26 -4.90 15.87 -4.52
CA ALA A 26 -5.35 15.71 -3.15
C ALA A 26 -4.18 15.55 -2.18
N TRP A 27 -4.32 16.17 -1.03
CA TRP A 27 -3.54 15.84 0.16
C TRP A 27 -3.87 14.40 0.56
N MET A 28 -3.03 13.47 0.14
CA MET A 28 -3.21 12.06 0.51
C MET A 28 -2.45 11.77 1.78
N GLU A 29 -3.19 11.41 2.80
CA GLU A 29 -2.64 10.75 3.97
C GLU A 29 -2.79 9.25 3.83
N LYS A 30 -1.75 8.53 4.23
CA LYS A 30 -1.76 7.08 4.32
C LYS A 30 -1.41 6.70 5.73
N HIS A 31 -2.27 5.92 6.31
CA HIS A 31 -2.05 5.35 7.62
C HIS A 31 -1.65 3.89 7.44
N VAL A 32 -0.46 3.55 7.87
CA VAL A 32 0.05 2.17 7.90
C VAL A 32 0.07 1.71 9.35
N GLY A 33 -0.93 0.94 9.73
CA GLY A 33 -1.02 0.33 11.05
C GLY A 33 -0.55 -1.13 11.03
N ASP A 34 0.04 -1.60 12.12
CA ASP A 34 0.41 -2.99 12.31
C ASP A 34 -0.42 -3.67 13.41
N GLU A 35 -0.18 -4.97 13.61
CA GLU A 35 -0.86 -5.79 14.61
C GLU A 35 -0.49 -5.41 16.07
N PHE A 36 0.46 -4.49 16.27
CA PHE A 36 0.94 -4.01 17.55
C PHE A 36 0.54 -2.56 17.85
N ASP A 37 -0.44 -2.04 17.12
CA ASP A 37 -0.94 -0.66 17.22
C ASP A 37 0.10 0.43 16.87
N ASN A 38 1.21 0.06 16.22
CA ASN A 38 2.09 1.07 15.63
C ASN A 38 1.43 1.62 14.36
N GLU A 39 1.45 2.92 14.20
CA GLU A 39 0.88 3.62 13.07
C GLU A 39 1.88 4.60 12.50
N THR A 40 1.96 4.67 11.19
CA THR A 40 2.73 5.66 10.45
C THR A 40 1.83 6.42 9.52
N VAL A 41 1.91 7.73 9.57
CA VAL A 41 1.21 8.64 8.66
C VAL A 41 2.19 9.12 7.58
N LEU A 42 1.81 8.93 6.33
CA LEU A 42 2.53 9.43 5.17
C LEU A 42 1.64 10.46 4.47
N SER A 43 2.09 11.70 4.42
CA SER A 43 1.38 12.79 3.75
C SER A 43 2.05 13.19 2.45
N ARG A 44 1.27 13.50 1.44
CA ARG A 44 1.79 13.99 0.17
C ARG A 44 1.87 15.51 0.19
N ALA A 45 3.07 16.05 0.01
CA ALA A 45 3.32 17.49 -0.13
C ALA A 45 3.86 17.77 -1.54
N GLY A 46 2.97 18.16 -2.46
CA GLY A 46 3.32 18.33 -3.87
C GLY A 46 3.69 16.99 -4.53
N GLU A 47 4.95 16.88 -4.99
CA GLU A 47 5.47 15.66 -5.61
C GLU A 47 6.20 14.74 -4.62
N HIS A 48 6.34 15.15 -3.35
CA HIS A 48 7.08 14.42 -2.34
C HIS A 48 6.17 13.84 -1.27
N TRP A 49 6.62 12.75 -0.66
CA TRP A 49 6.02 12.17 0.54
C TRP A 49 6.78 12.63 1.77
N ILE A 50 6.06 12.99 2.81
CA ILE A 50 6.61 13.44 4.09
C ILE A 50 6.03 12.63 5.25
N LEU A 51 6.72 12.66 6.36
CA LEU A 51 6.35 12.06 7.63
C LEU A 51 6.00 13.16 8.63
N PRO A 52 4.71 13.52 8.81
CA PRO A 52 4.29 14.58 9.73
C PRO A 52 4.75 14.34 11.17
N GLU A 53 4.77 13.10 11.60
CA GLU A 53 5.22 12.71 12.95
C GLU A 53 6.72 12.92 13.19
N LEU A 54 7.50 13.03 12.14
CA LEU A 54 8.94 13.28 12.17
C LEU A 54 9.27 14.66 11.57
N ASP A 55 8.62 15.71 12.07
CA ASP A 55 8.84 17.10 11.66
C ASP A 55 8.78 17.34 10.14
N ASN A 56 7.91 16.62 9.45
CA ASN A 56 7.76 16.65 7.99
C ASN A 56 9.02 16.23 7.21
N LEU A 57 9.85 15.37 7.79
CA LEU A 57 10.99 14.81 7.07
C LEU A 57 10.51 14.00 5.86
N PRO A 58 11.30 14.00 4.76
CA PRO A 58 10.91 13.29 3.56
C PRO A 58 10.92 11.77 3.77
N ALA A 59 9.88 11.14 3.25
CA ALA A 59 9.78 9.67 3.17
C ALA A 59 10.47 9.15 1.90
N ASP A 60 10.91 7.91 1.95
CA ASP A 60 11.47 7.20 0.80
C ASP A 60 10.38 6.99 -0.27
N ALA A 61 10.45 7.75 -1.34
CA ALA A 61 9.47 7.73 -2.43
C ALA A 61 9.41 6.37 -3.12
N ALA A 62 10.53 5.62 -3.19
CA ALA A 62 10.56 4.30 -3.79
C ALA A 62 9.78 3.28 -2.95
N MET A 63 9.86 3.35 -1.63
CA MET A 63 9.06 2.50 -0.73
C MET A 63 7.56 2.79 -0.88
N VAL A 64 7.19 4.07 -0.93
CA VAL A 64 5.79 4.48 -1.08
C VAL A 64 5.25 4.03 -2.44
N SER A 65 5.98 4.24 -3.54
CA SER A 65 5.59 3.80 -4.87
C SER A 65 5.42 2.29 -4.95
N LYS A 66 6.34 1.53 -4.37
CA LYS A 66 6.25 0.06 -4.31
C LYS A 66 4.99 -0.43 -3.60
N LEU A 67 4.62 0.22 -2.49
CA LEU A 67 3.38 -0.11 -1.79
C LEU A 67 2.15 0.18 -2.64
N LEU A 68 2.11 1.34 -3.31
CA LEU A 68 0.99 1.73 -4.16
C LEU A 68 0.83 0.82 -5.37
N GLU A 69 1.92 0.49 -6.05
CA GLU A 69 1.94 -0.44 -7.18
C GLU A 69 1.44 -1.83 -6.77
N ALA A 70 1.85 -2.31 -5.59
CA ALA A 70 1.38 -3.59 -5.08
C ALA A 70 -0.11 -3.60 -4.78
N ILE A 71 -0.65 -2.52 -4.22
CA ILE A 71 -2.10 -2.36 -3.97
C ILE A 71 -2.86 -2.33 -5.30
N ALA A 72 -2.38 -1.56 -6.28
CA ALA A 72 -2.99 -1.48 -7.61
C ALA A 72 -2.96 -2.82 -8.37
N ALA A 73 -1.92 -3.61 -8.19
CA ALA A 73 -1.81 -4.95 -8.80
C ALA A 73 -2.92 -5.93 -8.33
N GLY A 74 -3.49 -5.68 -7.14
CA GLY A 74 -4.63 -6.47 -6.64
C GLY A 74 -5.90 -6.32 -7.45
N ASP A 75 -6.13 -5.15 -8.03
CA ASP A 75 -7.38 -4.83 -8.75
C ASP A 75 -7.56 -5.62 -10.06
N GLY A 76 -6.48 -6.11 -10.65
CA GLY A 76 -6.50 -6.92 -11.88
C GLY A 76 -6.32 -8.42 -11.67
N ALA A 77 -6.11 -8.85 -10.43
CA ALA A 77 -5.84 -10.24 -10.10
C ALA A 77 -7.13 -11.07 -9.95
N TRP A 78 -6.99 -12.39 -10.06
CA TRP A 78 -8.07 -13.32 -9.70
C TRP A 78 -8.09 -13.51 -8.17
N PRO A 79 -9.26 -13.49 -7.54
CA PRO A 79 -9.36 -13.77 -6.12
C PRO A 79 -8.95 -15.22 -5.82
N VAL A 80 -8.20 -15.39 -4.74
CA VAL A 80 -7.77 -16.73 -4.28
C VAL A 80 -8.77 -17.35 -3.31
N ALA A 81 -9.57 -16.52 -2.65
CA ALA A 81 -10.64 -16.92 -1.73
C ALA A 81 -11.57 -15.74 -1.43
N ASP A 82 -12.75 -16.00 -0.88
CA ASP A 82 -13.77 -15.00 -0.51
C ASP A 82 -14.46 -15.29 0.83
N SER A 83 -14.22 -16.46 1.43
CA SER A 83 -14.91 -16.90 2.62
C SER A 83 -14.44 -16.21 3.91
N VAL A 84 -15.32 -16.11 4.90
CA VAL A 84 -14.99 -15.58 6.23
C VAL A 84 -13.87 -16.39 6.90
N ALA A 85 -13.88 -17.71 6.76
CA ALA A 85 -12.84 -18.58 7.28
C ALA A 85 -11.46 -18.31 6.64
N ALA A 86 -11.45 -18.01 5.33
CA ALA A 86 -10.22 -17.64 4.62
C ALA A 86 -9.67 -16.29 5.10
N ARG A 87 -10.54 -15.31 5.40
CA ARG A 87 -10.11 -14.01 5.96
C ARG A 87 -9.39 -14.17 7.29
N GLN A 88 -9.88 -15.04 8.16
CA GLN A 88 -9.23 -15.35 9.43
C GLN A 88 -7.90 -16.09 9.21
N ARG A 89 -7.92 -17.14 8.39
CA ARG A 89 -6.75 -18.00 8.10
C ARG A 89 -5.60 -17.21 7.50
N PHE A 90 -5.90 -16.28 6.57
CA PHE A 90 -4.91 -15.48 5.87
C PHE A 90 -4.58 -14.17 6.58
N ARG A 91 -5.20 -13.91 7.73
CA ARG A 91 -5.05 -12.68 8.51
C ARG A 91 -5.35 -11.41 7.70
N VAL A 92 -6.49 -11.40 7.04
CA VAL A 92 -7.05 -10.26 6.32
C VAL A 92 -8.47 -9.91 6.77
N ALA A 93 -8.82 -10.30 8.00
CA ALA A 93 -10.04 -9.88 8.66
C ALA A 93 -9.85 -8.50 9.33
N SER A 94 -10.92 -7.72 9.45
CA SER A 94 -10.86 -6.36 10.01
C SER A 94 -10.35 -6.29 11.46
N TYR A 95 -10.47 -7.39 12.19
CA TYR A 95 -10.00 -7.56 13.58
C TYR A 95 -8.73 -8.42 13.70
N HIS A 96 -8.21 -8.94 12.58
CA HIS A 96 -7.05 -9.82 12.56
C HIS A 96 -6.29 -9.69 11.24
N TYR A 97 -5.27 -8.85 11.23
CA TYR A 97 -4.44 -8.50 10.07
C TYR A 97 -2.98 -8.32 10.50
N ARG A 98 -2.06 -8.25 9.54
CA ARG A 98 -0.67 -7.88 9.80
C ARG A 98 -0.39 -6.41 9.55
N ARG A 99 -0.99 -5.86 8.50
CA ARG A 99 -0.93 -4.42 8.17
C ARG A 99 -2.30 -3.95 7.75
N ARG A 100 -2.63 -2.77 8.15
CA ARG A 100 -3.83 -2.05 7.74
C ARG A 100 -3.40 -0.75 7.08
N ILE A 101 -3.77 -0.56 5.84
CA ILE A 101 -3.41 0.61 5.05
C ILE A 101 -4.69 1.37 4.75
N GLN A 102 -4.79 2.58 5.25
CA GLN A 102 -5.89 3.49 4.96
C GLN A 102 -5.43 4.53 3.96
N LEU A 103 -6.20 4.72 2.92
CA LEU A 103 -5.99 5.73 1.89
C LEU A 103 -6.99 6.85 2.14
N LEU A 104 -6.50 8.06 2.38
CA LEU A 104 -7.32 9.23 2.66
C LEU A 104 -7.05 10.34 1.63
N GLU A 105 -8.08 11.09 1.34
CA GLU A 105 -8.05 12.34 0.58
C GLU A 105 -8.59 13.45 1.49
N GLY A 106 -7.71 14.26 2.06
CA GLY A 106 -8.10 15.13 3.17
C GLY A 106 -8.66 14.29 4.33
N ASP A 107 -9.86 14.61 4.79
CA ASP A 107 -10.55 13.87 5.86
C ASP A 107 -11.40 12.69 5.34
N SER A 108 -11.43 12.46 4.03
CA SER A 108 -12.23 11.41 3.41
C SER A 108 -11.46 10.10 3.26
N LEU A 109 -11.96 9.04 3.88
CA LEU A 109 -11.42 7.69 3.69
C LEU A 109 -11.84 7.14 2.33
N LEU A 110 -10.85 6.89 1.45
CA LEU A 110 -11.07 6.32 0.12
C LEU A 110 -11.14 4.80 0.15
N GLY A 111 -10.40 4.17 1.03
CA GLY A 111 -10.39 2.73 1.18
C GLY A 111 -9.44 2.24 2.25
N THR A 112 -9.66 1.02 2.69
CA THR A 112 -8.80 0.32 3.65
C THR A 112 -8.36 -1.02 3.07
N ILE A 113 -7.07 -1.23 3.00
CA ILE A 113 -6.45 -2.46 2.54
C ILE A 113 -5.84 -3.20 3.72
N LEU A 114 -6.19 -4.46 3.86
CA LEU A 114 -5.65 -5.35 4.86
C LEU A 114 -4.63 -6.28 4.22
N LEU A 115 -3.43 -6.33 4.77
CA LEU A 115 -2.37 -7.25 4.38
C LEU A 115 -2.20 -8.31 5.46
N GLY A 116 -2.09 -9.55 5.04
CA GLY A 116 -2.08 -10.71 5.92
C GLY A 116 -0.80 -11.53 5.88
N THR A 117 -0.98 -12.86 5.85
CA THR A 117 0.12 -13.82 5.76
C THR A 117 0.65 -13.93 4.32
N SER A 118 1.83 -14.50 4.17
CA SER A 118 2.45 -14.74 2.88
C SER A 118 2.16 -16.16 2.40
N PRO A 119 1.68 -16.35 1.15
CA PRO A 119 1.57 -17.67 0.55
C PRO A 119 2.93 -18.23 0.09
N GLY A 120 3.96 -17.40 0.04
CA GLY A 120 5.28 -17.78 -0.45
C GLY A 120 6.16 -16.56 -0.73
N PHE A 121 7.28 -16.81 -1.39
CA PHE A 121 8.28 -15.78 -1.65
C PHE A 121 7.72 -14.56 -2.41
N ARG A 122 7.94 -13.38 -1.85
CA ARG A 122 7.55 -12.07 -2.40
C ARG A 122 6.06 -11.94 -2.74
N LYS A 123 5.20 -12.62 -2.00
CA LYS A 123 3.75 -12.49 -2.11
C LYS A 123 3.13 -12.32 -0.74
N ILE A 124 2.00 -11.63 -0.69
CA ILE A 124 1.21 -11.44 0.51
C ILE A 124 -0.28 -11.52 0.16
N TYR A 125 -1.09 -12.03 1.08
CA TYR A 125 -2.53 -11.95 0.95
C TYR A 125 -3.01 -10.55 1.26
N SER A 126 -3.90 -10.04 0.42
CA SER A 126 -4.48 -8.71 0.50
C SER A 126 -5.98 -8.76 0.34
N ARG A 127 -6.69 -7.90 1.05
CA ARG A 127 -8.14 -7.72 0.92
C ARG A 127 -8.50 -6.25 1.11
N ASN A 128 -9.38 -5.73 0.26
CA ASN A 128 -10.07 -4.48 0.55
C ASN A 128 -11.11 -4.75 1.64
N GLU A 129 -11.10 -3.96 2.71
CA GLU A 129 -11.98 -4.18 3.87
C GLU A 129 -13.47 -4.15 3.50
N SER A 130 -13.85 -3.34 2.50
CA SER A 130 -15.21 -3.24 1.99
C SER A 130 -15.65 -4.40 1.11
N GLN A 131 -14.72 -5.28 0.68
CA GLN A 131 -14.97 -6.39 -0.24
C GLN A 131 -14.70 -7.74 0.41
N GLY A 132 -15.30 -8.79 -0.18
CA GLY A 132 -15.12 -10.17 0.27
C GLY A 132 -13.84 -10.82 -0.24
N ASP A 133 -13.44 -10.47 -1.43
CA ASP A 133 -12.40 -11.13 -2.20
C ASP A 133 -11.01 -10.92 -1.62
N ILE A 134 -10.24 -12.00 -1.59
CA ILE A 134 -8.85 -12.03 -1.12
C ILE A 134 -7.95 -12.28 -2.32
N TYR A 135 -6.90 -11.49 -2.44
CA TYR A 135 -5.93 -11.54 -3.52
C TYR A 135 -4.54 -11.91 -3.00
N SER A 136 -3.71 -12.46 -3.86
CA SER A 136 -2.29 -12.63 -3.62
C SER A 136 -1.54 -11.60 -4.47
N ILE A 137 -0.93 -10.62 -3.81
CA ILE A 137 -0.20 -9.54 -4.48
C ILE A 137 1.31 -9.67 -4.32
N PRO A 138 2.11 -9.13 -5.27
CA PRO A 138 3.57 -9.19 -5.24
C PRO A 138 4.15 -8.16 -4.25
N PHE A 139 4.10 -8.46 -2.96
CA PHE A 139 4.57 -7.57 -1.90
C PHE A 139 5.05 -8.35 -0.67
N ASN A 140 5.87 -7.73 0.18
CA ASN A 140 6.25 -8.29 1.47
C ASN A 140 5.78 -7.38 2.61
N ALA A 141 5.34 -7.94 3.72
CA ALA A 141 4.90 -7.18 4.88
C ALA A 141 6.01 -6.27 5.45
N HIS A 142 7.27 -6.66 5.32
CA HIS A 142 8.42 -5.88 5.76
C HIS A 142 8.62 -4.58 4.95
N ASP A 143 8.10 -4.52 3.73
CA ASP A 143 8.17 -3.34 2.87
C ASP A 143 7.10 -2.28 3.23
N ALA A 144 6.21 -2.58 4.19
CA ALA A 144 5.28 -1.64 4.81
C ALA A 144 5.43 -1.68 6.35
N PRO A 145 6.54 -1.13 6.89
CA PRO A 145 6.76 -1.09 8.33
C PRO A 145 5.75 -0.17 9.03
N GLY A 146 5.36 -0.53 10.26
CA GLY A 146 4.53 0.32 11.13
C GLY A 146 5.33 1.44 11.83
N ASP A 147 6.66 1.38 11.79
CA ASP A 147 7.55 2.38 12.36
C ASP A 147 7.85 3.50 11.37
N SER A 148 7.57 4.75 11.77
CA SER A 148 7.76 5.95 10.93
C SER A 148 9.22 6.15 10.53
N GLY A 149 10.17 5.85 11.40
CA GLY A 149 11.60 5.96 11.12
C GLY A 149 12.08 5.06 9.99
N ALA A 150 11.41 3.94 9.75
CA ALA A 150 11.74 3.02 8.65
C ALA A 150 11.36 3.55 7.26
N TRP A 151 10.49 4.55 7.20
CA TRP A 151 10.06 5.22 5.96
C TRP A 151 10.92 6.42 5.58
N LEU A 152 11.87 6.83 6.41
CA LEU A 152 12.73 7.98 6.13
C LEU A 152 13.58 7.74 4.88
N ASP A 153 13.71 8.78 4.06
CA ASP A 153 14.68 8.80 2.96
C ASP A 153 16.11 8.86 3.52
N ARG A 154 16.76 7.72 3.53
CA ARG A 154 18.13 7.57 4.07
C ARG A 154 19.19 8.28 3.23
N GLN A 155 18.89 8.69 2.01
CA GLN A 155 19.83 9.46 1.18
C GLN A 155 20.07 10.86 1.76
N LEU A 156 19.10 11.41 2.48
CA LEU A 156 19.25 12.69 3.17
C LEU A 156 20.15 12.62 4.41
N LEU A 157 20.32 11.44 4.99
CA LEU A 157 21.19 11.22 6.14
C LEU A 157 22.65 11.02 5.75
N GLN A 158 22.97 10.93 4.46
CA GLN A 158 24.36 10.90 3.97
C GLN A 158 24.93 12.32 3.98
N VAL A 159 25.45 12.73 5.13
CA VAL A 159 26.31 13.89 5.22
C VAL A 159 27.52 13.61 4.34
N ARG A 160 27.62 14.25 3.18
CA ARG A 160 28.86 14.30 2.42
C ARG A 160 29.90 14.96 3.32
N ALA A 161 30.83 14.16 3.84
CA ALA A 161 32.02 14.72 4.47
C ALA A 161 32.70 15.65 3.45
N PRO A 162 33.01 16.90 3.81
CA PRO A 162 33.79 17.75 2.92
C PRO A 162 35.14 17.10 2.68
N LEU A 163 35.53 17.01 1.40
CA LEU A 163 36.87 16.62 0.98
C LEU A 163 37.90 17.66 1.45
#